data_840a35cec24a974570907a3cad1e315b
#
_entry.id   840a35cec24a974570907a3cad1e315b
#
_cell.length_a   1.000
_cell.length_b   1.000
_cell.length_c   1.000
_cell.angle_alpha   90.00
_cell.angle_beta   90.00
_cell.angle_gamma   90.00
#
_symmetry.space_group_name_H-M   'P 1'
#
loop_
_entity.id
_entity.type
_entity.pdbx_description
1 polymer ?
#
loop_
_entity_poly.entity_id
_entity_poly.type
_entity_poly.pdbx_seq_one_letter_code
_entity_poly.pdbx_strand_id
1 'polypeptide(L)'
;MTERVATTPGVYPLPDWAKDDLSDLKGHQKGDLISGDEGEELTAVYDEARAEVVERQQEAGLDRIVEGQLRWDDMLAHPLAVHDSVETQGIVRYYDNNNFYRDPVVVDGLDFDGDVAAELTAAAETTDSLQAVLPGPYSLADLATDEYYGDDEEFLAAIGEFLAGEVEAFPDVETLFLLEP
;
A
#
# COMPACT_ATOMS: atom_id res chain seq x y z
N MET A 1 -22.83 20.73 16.54
CA MET A 1 -21.42 20.60 16.99
C MET A 1 -20.69 19.86 15.89
N THR A 2 -19.56 20.34 15.44
CA THR A 2 -18.74 19.60 14.47
C THR A 2 -18.11 18.45 15.23
N GLU A 3 -18.43 17.23 14.86
CA GLU A 3 -17.77 16.03 15.36
C GLU A 3 -16.30 16.06 14.93
N ARG A 4 -15.40 15.74 15.85
CA ARG A 4 -13.97 15.65 15.56
C ARG A 4 -13.64 14.16 15.43
N VAL A 5 -12.99 13.81 14.35
CA VAL A 5 -12.52 12.45 14.07
C VAL A 5 -11.01 12.43 14.21
N ALA A 6 -10.50 11.53 15.04
CA ALA A 6 -9.07 11.30 15.23
C ALA A 6 -8.65 10.10 14.37
N THR A 7 -7.65 10.30 13.53
CA THR A 7 -7.10 9.25 12.65
C THR A 7 -5.64 9.54 12.29
N THR A 8 -5.01 8.62 11.57
CA THR A 8 -3.66 8.76 11.03
C THR A 8 -3.67 8.52 9.51
N PRO A 9 -2.67 9.04 8.76
CA PRO A 9 -2.60 8.87 7.31
C PRO A 9 -2.01 7.51 6.87
N GLY A 10 -1.80 6.55 7.77
CA GLY A 10 -1.19 5.26 7.45
C GLY A 10 0.32 5.20 7.69
N VAL A 11 0.95 4.21 7.11
CA VAL A 11 2.40 3.91 7.19
C VAL A 11 2.91 3.77 8.62
N TYR A 12 2.56 2.67 9.25
CA TYR A 12 3.09 2.31 10.56
C TYR A 12 4.42 1.55 10.43
N PRO A 13 5.36 1.77 11.34
CA PRO A 13 6.55 0.93 11.40
C PRO A 13 6.17 -0.48 11.85
N LEU A 14 6.79 -1.48 11.25
CA LEU A 14 6.71 -2.85 11.77
C LEU A 14 7.11 -2.89 13.26
N PRO A 15 6.42 -3.67 14.10
CA PRO A 15 6.85 -3.96 15.45
C PRO A 15 8.28 -4.52 15.48
N ASP A 16 9.03 -4.27 16.57
CA ASP A 16 10.44 -4.67 16.61
C ASP A 16 10.63 -6.19 16.54
N TRP A 17 9.73 -6.97 17.16
CA TRP A 17 9.75 -8.42 17.05
C TRP A 17 9.53 -8.90 15.60
N ALA A 18 8.61 -8.27 14.86
CA ALA A 18 8.38 -8.62 13.46
C ALA A 18 9.58 -8.26 12.57
N LYS A 19 10.30 -7.18 12.87
CA LYS A 19 11.57 -6.85 12.20
C LYS A 19 12.65 -7.91 12.45
N ASP A 20 12.70 -8.44 13.67
CA ASP A 20 13.66 -9.48 14.04
C ASP A 20 13.35 -10.78 13.29
N ASP A 21 12.07 -11.17 13.21
CA ASP A 21 11.64 -12.37 12.46
C ASP A 21 11.83 -12.23 10.94
N LEU A 22 11.72 -10.99 10.41
CA LEU A 22 11.96 -10.66 9.01
C LEU A 22 13.41 -10.24 8.70
N SER A 23 14.33 -10.34 9.67
CA SER A 23 15.70 -9.78 9.57
C SER A 23 16.54 -10.37 8.43
N ASP A 24 16.23 -11.58 8.02
CA ASP A 24 16.93 -12.25 6.92
C ASP A 24 16.48 -11.74 5.52
N LEU A 25 15.39 -10.95 5.46
CA LEU A 25 14.88 -10.36 4.25
C LEU A 25 15.46 -8.94 4.03
N LYS A 26 16.19 -8.78 2.95
CA LYS A 26 16.71 -7.46 2.53
C LYS A 26 15.66 -6.74 1.69
N GLY A 27 15.68 -5.40 1.69
CA GLY A 27 14.65 -4.53 1.14
C GLY A 27 13.99 -5.00 -0.16
N HIS A 28 14.74 -5.09 -1.28
CA HIS A 28 14.18 -5.54 -2.56
C HIS A 28 13.71 -7.00 -2.56
N GLN A 29 14.36 -7.89 -1.78
CA GLN A 29 13.93 -9.27 -1.62
C GLN A 29 12.59 -9.37 -0.90
N LYS A 30 12.33 -8.44 0.01
CA LYS A 30 11.05 -8.32 0.70
C LYS A 30 9.94 -7.89 -0.26
N GLY A 31 10.20 -6.89 -1.13
CA GLY A 31 9.27 -6.48 -2.19
C GLY A 31 8.95 -7.61 -3.15
N ASP A 32 9.99 -8.34 -3.61
CA ASP A 32 9.82 -9.49 -4.50
C ASP A 32 9.00 -10.63 -3.85
N LEU A 33 9.07 -10.77 -2.51
CA LEU A 33 8.29 -11.76 -1.78
C LEU A 33 6.82 -11.33 -1.58
N ILE A 34 6.56 -10.04 -1.49
CA ILE A 34 5.19 -9.51 -1.38
C ILE A 34 4.43 -9.67 -2.69
N SER A 35 5.09 -9.51 -3.82
CA SER A 35 4.53 -9.73 -5.16
C SER A 35 4.57 -11.19 -5.63
N GLY A 36 5.05 -12.11 -4.81
CA GLY A 36 5.21 -13.52 -5.12
C GLY A 36 4.38 -14.44 -4.22
N ASP A 37 4.63 -15.75 -4.36
CA ASP A 37 3.99 -16.79 -3.54
C ASP A 37 4.61 -16.80 -2.13
N GLU A 38 4.07 -15.97 -1.27
CA GLU A 38 4.50 -15.77 0.10
C GLU A 38 4.17 -17.00 0.96
N GLY A 39 5.15 -17.53 1.66
CA GLY A 39 4.95 -18.69 2.54
C GLY A 39 4.07 -18.38 3.77
N GLU A 40 3.36 -19.39 4.28
CA GLU A 40 2.46 -19.29 5.45
C GLU A 40 3.12 -18.62 6.68
N GLU A 41 4.43 -18.85 6.88
CA GLU A 41 5.19 -18.25 7.99
C GLU A 41 5.30 -16.73 7.88
N LEU A 42 5.51 -16.21 6.67
CA LEU A 42 5.61 -14.78 6.42
C LEU A 42 4.26 -14.10 6.58
N THR A 43 3.21 -14.70 6.04
CA THR A 43 1.82 -14.24 6.22
C THR A 43 1.47 -14.12 7.70
N ALA A 44 1.79 -15.13 8.51
CA ALA A 44 1.50 -15.13 9.94
C ALA A 44 2.20 -13.98 10.70
N VAL A 45 3.45 -13.64 10.34
CA VAL A 45 4.17 -12.50 10.94
C VAL A 45 3.46 -11.18 10.64
N TYR A 46 3.04 -10.97 9.40
CA TYR A 46 2.31 -9.75 9.04
C TYR A 46 0.93 -9.67 9.66
N ASP A 47 0.20 -10.76 9.76
CA ASP A 47 -1.13 -10.80 10.39
C ASP A 47 -1.03 -10.46 11.88
N GLU A 48 -0.05 -11.01 12.60
CA GLU A 48 0.20 -10.68 14.00
C GLU A 48 0.62 -9.22 14.16
N ALA A 49 1.51 -8.72 13.29
CA ALA A 49 1.95 -7.33 13.32
C ALA A 49 0.79 -6.35 13.03
N ARG A 50 -0.10 -6.68 12.08
CA ARG A 50 -1.30 -5.91 11.78
C ARG A 50 -2.24 -5.86 12.98
N ALA A 51 -2.50 -7.00 13.62
CA ALA A 51 -3.34 -7.07 14.80
C ALA A 51 -2.80 -6.15 15.93
N GLU A 52 -1.48 -6.18 16.18
CA GLU A 52 -0.85 -5.30 17.18
C GLU A 52 -0.98 -3.81 16.81
N VAL A 53 -0.79 -3.44 15.54
CA VAL A 53 -0.92 -2.05 15.08
C VAL A 53 -2.36 -1.57 15.19
N VAL A 54 -3.34 -2.40 14.87
CA VAL A 54 -4.77 -2.10 15.06
C VAL A 54 -5.10 -1.90 16.54
N GLU A 55 -4.66 -2.81 17.41
CA GLU A 55 -4.88 -2.71 18.87
C GLU A 55 -4.30 -1.42 19.43
N ARG A 56 -3.07 -1.04 19.06
CA ARG A 56 -2.44 0.20 19.50
C ARG A 56 -3.22 1.46 19.11
N GLN A 57 -3.80 1.48 17.93
CA GLN A 57 -4.63 2.59 17.46
C GLN A 57 -5.93 2.67 18.27
N GLN A 58 -6.58 1.53 18.53
CA GLN A 58 -7.78 1.44 19.36
C GLN A 58 -7.50 1.88 20.79
N GLU A 59 -6.40 1.43 21.41
CA GLU A 59 -5.97 1.86 22.74
C GLU A 59 -5.64 3.34 22.82
N ALA A 60 -5.09 3.92 21.73
CA ALA A 60 -4.87 5.35 21.63
C ALA A 60 -6.16 6.18 21.46
N GLY A 61 -7.30 5.54 21.25
CA GLY A 61 -8.60 6.18 21.10
C GLY A 61 -8.78 6.84 19.73
N LEU A 62 -8.20 6.29 18.67
CA LEU A 62 -8.48 6.74 17.30
C LEU A 62 -9.88 6.32 16.89
N ASP A 63 -10.59 7.20 16.20
CA ASP A 63 -11.95 6.95 15.70
C ASP A 63 -11.95 6.19 14.38
N ARG A 64 -10.85 6.27 13.61
CA ARG A 64 -10.61 5.56 12.37
C ARG A 64 -9.27 4.84 12.43
N ILE A 65 -9.27 3.59 12.01
CA ILE A 65 -8.14 2.66 12.12
C ILE A 65 -7.62 2.36 10.72
N VAL A 66 -6.31 2.48 10.53
CA VAL A 66 -5.62 2.04 9.31
C VAL A 66 -5.02 0.65 9.51
N GLU A 67 -4.93 -0.15 8.44
CA GLU A 67 -4.31 -1.48 8.51
C GLU A 67 -2.79 -1.43 8.77
N GLY A 68 -2.18 -0.30 8.50
CA GLY A 68 -0.78 -0.01 8.81
C GLY A 68 0.14 0.01 7.61
N GLN A 69 -0.25 -0.51 6.46
CA GLN A 69 0.58 -0.61 5.25
C GLN A 69 1.91 -1.33 5.54
N LEU A 70 1.86 -2.38 6.38
CA LEU A 70 3.03 -3.04 6.93
C LEU A 70 3.83 -3.83 5.90
N ARG A 71 3.16 -4.28 4.83
CA ARG A 71 3.77 -4.99 3.70
C ARG A 71 4.36 -4.06 2.66
N TRP A 72 3.99 -2.79 2.69
CA TRP A 72 4.41 -1.82 1.71
C TRP A 72 5.90 -1.49 1.87
N ASP A 73 6.64 -1.54 0.79
CA ASP A 73 8.04 -1.11 0.76
C ASP A 73 8.18 0.41 0.90
N ASP A 74 7.25 1.13 0.29
CA ASP A 74 7.12 2.58 0.37
C ASP A 74 5.65 3.00 0.22
N MET A 75 5.35 4.24 0.59
CA MET A 75 3.98 4.75 0.63
C MET A 75 3.42 5.18 -0.73
N LEU A 76 4.22 5.19 -1.78
CA LEU A 76 3.82 5.76 -3.07
C LEU A 76 3.82 4.71 -4.18
N ALA A 77 4.95 4.07 -4.45
CA ALA A 77 5.10 3.15 -5.58
C ALA A 77 4.46 1.77 -5.37
N HIS A 78 4.24 1.36 -4.10
CA HIS A 78 3.87 -0.01 -3.78
C HIS A 78 2.69 -0.57 -4.59
N PRO A 79 1.55 0.14 -4.77
CA PRO A 79 0.43 -0.42 -5.53
C PRO A 79 0.76 -0.78 -6.98
N LEU A 80 1.68 -0.05 -7.61
CA LEU A 80 2.18 -0.41 -8.94
C LEU A 80 3.30 -1.45 -8.86
N ALA A 81 4.20 -1.36 -7.87
CA ALA A 81 5.35 -2.23 -7.78
C ALA A 81 5.00 -3.72 -7.53
N VAL A 82 3.80 -4.01 -7.03
CA VAL A 82 3.30 -5.38 -6.82
C VAL A 82 2.46 -5.90 -7.99
N HIS A 83 2.07 -5.04 -8.93
CA HIS A 83 1.22 -5.39 -10.07
C HIS A 83 1.99 -6.20 -11.13
N ASP A 84 1.38 -7.26 -11.66
CA ASP A 84 1.99 -8.17 -12.66
C ASP A 84 2.43 -7.48 -13.96
N SER A 85 1.76 -6.38 -14.34
CA SER A 85 2.10 -5.58 -15.54
C SER A 85 3.21 -4.56 -15.31
N VAL A 86 3.88 -4.59 -14.15
CA VAL A 86 4.87 -3.59 -13.75
C VAL A 86 6.21 -4.24 -13.44
N GLU A 87 7.27 -3.77 -14.11
CA GLU A 87 8.65 -4.12 -13.79
C GLU A 87 9.23 -3.12 -12.80
N THR A 88 9.97 -3.59 -11.81
CA THR A 88 10.67 -2.71 -10.86
C THR A 88 12.14 -2.63 -11.23
N GLN A 89 12.61 -1.43 -11.61
CA GLN A 89 14.00 -1.22 -12.08
C GLN A 89 14.96 -0.78 -10.98
N GLY A 90 14.55 -0.71 -9.74
CA GLY A 90 15.40 -0.32 -8.62
C GLY A 90 14.71 0.66 -7.70
N ILE A 91 15.45 1.66 -7.23
CA ILE A 91 14.93 2.71 -6.36
C ILE A 91 15.31 4.09 -6.88
N VAL A 92 14.36 5.02 -6.80
CA VAL A 92 14.55 6.42 -7.20
C VAL A 92 14.37 7.36 -6.02
N ARG A 93 15.00 8.51 -6.09
CA ARG A 93 14.80 9.60 -5.14
C ARG A 93 13.79 10.58 -5.75
N TYR A 94 12.52 10.31 -5.51
CA TYR A 94 11.42 11.09 -6.10
C TYR A 94 11.34 12.51 -5.51
N TYR A 95 11.39 12.64 -4.18
CA TYR A 95 11.45 13.95 -3.53
C TYR A 95 12.89 14.38 -3.22
N ASP A 96 13.14 15.67 -3.05
CA ASP A 96 14.43 16.20 -2.58
C ASP A 96 14.61 16.00 -1.06
N ASN A 97 14.50 14.72 -0.64
CA ASN A 97 14.69 14.25 0.72
C ASN A 97 15.51 12.95 0.72
N ASN A 98 15.59 12.26 1.83
CA ASN A 98 16.32 10.99 1.95
C ASN A 98 15.43 9.75 1.80
N ASN A 99 14.20 9.92 1.34
CA ASN A 99 13.33 8.79 1.04
C ASN A 99 13.57 8.31 -0.39
N PHE A 100 13.56 7.00 -0.54
CA PHE A 100 13.70 6.32 -1.81
C PHE A 100 12.46 5.48 -2.05
N TYR A 101 12.02 5.45 -3.29
CA TYR A 101 10.83 4.76 -3.76
C TYR A 101 11.23 3.73 -4.81
N ARG A 102 10.41 2.69 -4.99
CA ARG A 102 10.57 1.80 -6.13
C ARG A 102 10.44 2.61 -7.42
N ASP A 103 11.13 2.14 -8.46
CA ASP A 103 11.04 2.70 -9.82
C ASP A 103 10.14 1.78 -10.65
N PRO A 104 8.81 2.01 -10.67
CA PRO A 104 7.88 1.17 -11.38
C PRO A 104 7.88 1.54 -12.87
N VAL A 105 7.98 0.53 -13.73
CA VAL A 105 7.89 0.65 -15.18
C VAL A 105 6.70 -0.16 -15.67
N VAL A 106 5.68 0.50 -16.18
CA VAL A 106 4.48 -0.14 -16.70
C VAL A 106 4.74 -0.65 -18.11
N VAL A 107 4.72 -1.97 -18.28
CA VAL A 107 5.08 -2.67 -19.52
C VAL A 107 3.90 -3.38 -20.19
N ASP A 108 2.75 -3.45 -19.54
CA ASP A 108 1.49 -4.00 -20.08
C ASP A 108 0.29 -3.25 -19.48
N GLY A 109 -0.94 -3.58 -19.92
CA GLY A 109 -2.15 -2.96 -19.43
C GLY A 109 -2.37 -3.12 -17.92
N LEU A 110 -2.77 -2.04 -17.26
CA LEU A 110 -3.10 -2.04 -15.83
C LEU A 110 -4.55 -2.48 -15.65
N ASP A 111 -4.72 -3.74 -15.28
CA ASP A 111 -6.02 -4.30 -14.88
C ASP A 111 -6.09 -4.43 -13.36
N PHE A 112 -7.30 -4.56 -12.81
CA PHE A 112 -7.48 -4.86 -11.39
C PHE A 112 -6.90 -6.24 -11.04
N ASP A 113 -6.09 -6.32 -9.99
CA ASP A 113 -5.50 -7.57 -9.48
C ASP A 113 -5.94 -7.94 -8.05
N GLY A 114 -6.28 -6.96 -7.23
CA GLY A 114 -6.81 -7.16 -5.88
C GLY A 114 -5.76 -7.25 -4.77
N ASP A 115 -4.49 -7.05 -5.06
CA ASP A 115 -3.41 -7.17 -4.08
C ASP A 115 -3.52 -6.12 -2.97
N VAL A 116 -3.87 -4.88 -3.33
CA VAL A 116 -4.08 -3.80 -2.33
C VAL A 116 -5.34 -4.06 -1.50
N ALA A 117 -6.43 -4.55 -2.13
CA ALA A 117 -7.66 -4.85 -1.45
C ALA A 117 -7.52 -6.01 -0.45
N ALA A 118 -6.63 -6.97 -0.70
CA ALA A 118 -6.40 -8.11 0.17
C ALA A 118 -5.93 -7.70 1.58
N GLU A 119 -5.05 -6.69 1.68
CA GLU A 119 -4.54 -6.18 2.95
C GLU A 119 -5.66 -5.55 3.81
N LEU A 120 -6.52 -4.76 3.17
CA LEU A 120 -7.68 -4.16 3.85
C LEU A 120 -8.70 -5.21 4.26
N THR A 121 -8.91 -6.24 3.46
CA THR A 121 -9.79 -7.36 3.78
C THR A 121 -9.31 -8.10 5.03
N ALA A 122 -8.01 -8.36 5.15
CA ALA A 122 -7.44 -8.98 6.34
C ALA A 122 -7.58 -8.07 7.59
N ALA A 123 -7.47 -6.75 7.44
CA ALA A 123 -7.67 -5.81 8.55
C ALA A 123 -9.14 -5.72 9.00
N ALA A 124 -10.10 -5.87 8.10
CA ALA A 124 -11.52 -5.83 8.41
C ALA A 124 -11.97 -6.96 9.35
N GLU A 125 -11.17 -8.03 9.48
CA GLU A 125 -11.40 -9.07 10.48
C GLU A 125 -11.11 -8.61 11.92
N THR A 126 -10.37 -7.50 12.09
CA THR A 126 -9.89 -7.01 13.39
C THR A 126 -10.54 -5.71 13.84
N THR A 127 -11.20 -4.97 12.97
CA THR A 127 -11.85 -3.70 13.28
C THR A 127 -13.01 -3.36 12.34
N ASP A 128 -14.08 -2.77 12.88
CA ASP A 128 -15.23 -2.28 12.12
C ASP A 128 -15.08 -0.79 11.69
N SER A 129 -14.04 -0.08 12.16
CA SER A 129 -13.82 1.36 11.92
C SER A 129 -12.66 1.59 10.95
N LEU A 130 -12.62 0.81 9.87
CA LEU A 130 -11.51 0.79 8.94
C LEU A 130 -11.47 2.07 8.07
N GLN A 131 -10.26 2.57 7.86
CA GLN A 131 -9.91 3.63 6.93
C GLN A 131 -8.88 3.12 5.93
N ALA A 132 -9.15 3.32 4.65
CA ALA A 132 -8.19 3.06 3.58
C ALA A 132 -7.32 4.30 3.30
N VAL A 133 -6.08 4.05 2.90
CA VAL A 133 -5.12 5.07 2.46
C VAL A 133 -4.44 4.57 1.20
N LEU A 134 -4.50 5.34 0.13
CA LEU A 134 -3.84 5.07 -1.15
C LEU A 134 -3.06 6.30 -1.62
N PRO A 135 -2.00 6.13 -2.41
CA PRO A 135 -1.48 7.22 -3.22
C PRO A 135 -2.53 7.63 -4.25
N GLY A 136 -2.53 8.89 -4.63
CA GLY A 136 -3.41 9.37 -5.68
C GLY A 136 -2.87 9.05 -7.08
N PRO A 137 -3.74 9.02 -8.09
CA PRO A 137 -3.37 8.60 -9.44
C PRO A 137 -2.34 9.53 -10.10
N TYR A 138 -2.38 10.82 -9.81
CA TYR A 138 -1.39 11.77 -10.35
C TYR A 138 0.02 11.48 -9.83
N SER A 139 0.17 11.27 -8.52
CA SER A 139 1.47 10.97 -7.92
C SER A 139 2.05 9.65 -8.41
N LEU A 140 1.19 8.64 -8.63
CA LEU A 140 1.61 7.38 -9.23
C LEU A 140 2.05 7.54 -10.68
N ALA A 141 1.29 8.28 -11.50
CA ALA A 141 1.63 8.54 -12.89
C ALA A 141 2.92 9.34 -13.03
N ASP A 142 3.14 10.33 -12.16
CA ASP A 142 4.34 11.18 -12.18
C ASP A 142 5.61 10.43 -11.71
N LEU A 143 5.44 9.44 -10.82
CA LEU A 143 6.54 8.59 -10.35
C LEU A 143 6.92 7.50 -11.36
N ALA A 144 5.93 6.86 -11.97
CA ALA A 144 6.11 5.67 -12.80
C ALA A 144 6.60 6.01 -14.22
N THR A 145 7.30 5.06 -14.83
CA THR A 145 7.66 5.15 -16.25
C THR A 145 6.62 4.38 -17.07
N ASP A 146 6.03 5.04 -18.08
CA ASP A 146 5.13 4.42 -19.05
C ASP A 146 5.91 3.90 -20.26
N GLU A 147 5.92 2.58 -20.46
CA GLU A 147 6.44 1.93 -21.67
C GLU A 147 5.33 1.23 -22.48
N TYR A 148 4.06 1.39 -22.09
CA TYR A 148 2.94 0.68 -22.72
C TYR A 148 1.93 1.62 -23.41
N TYR A 149 1.40 2.63 -22.70
CA TYR A 149 0.33 3.49 -23.21
C TYR A 149 0.83 4.53 -24.21
N GLY A 150 1.96 5.17 -23.91
CA GLY A 150 2.61 6.14 -24.79
C GLY A 150 1.89 7.49 -24.90
N ASP A 151 0.90 7.75 -24.06
CA ASP A 151 0.14 9.00 -23.93
C ASP A 151 -0.14 9.29 -22.46
N ASP A 152 0.24 10.46 -21.97
CA ASP A 152 0.15 10.81 -20.55
C ASP A 152 -1.28 10.82 -20.01
N GLU A 153 -2.27 11.23 -20.84
CA GLU A 153 -3.68 11.26 -20.42
C GLU A 153 -4.25 9.84 -20.34
N GLU A 154 -3.90 8.98 -21.29
CA GLU A 154 -4.29 7.57 -21.30
C GLU A 154 -3.65 6.83 -20.13
N PHE A 155 -2.37 7.05 -19.86
CA PHE A 155 -1.66 6.46 -18.74
C PHE A 155 -2.25 6.87 -17.39
N LEU A 156 -2.49 8.18 -17.19
CA LEU A 156 -3.12 8.67 -15.95
C LEU A 156 -4.54 8.09 -15.76
N ALA A 157 -5.30 7.97 -16.85
CA ALA A 157 -6.63 7.37 -16.80
C ALA A 157 -6.56 5.88 -16.41
N ALA A 158 -5.62 5.12 -16.98
CA ALA A 158 -5.42 3.71 -16.66
C ALA A 158 -5.06 3.49 -15.18
N ILE A 159 -4.16 4.31 -14.62
CA ILE A 159 -3.85 4.29 -13.18
C ILE A 159 -5.10 4.62 -12.35
N GLY A 160 -5.90 5.60 -12.76
CA GLY A 160 -7.15 5.93 -12.09
C GLY A 160 -8.16 4.79 -12.11
N GLU A 161 -8.29 4.08 -13.23
CA GLU A 161 -9.16 2.91 -13.38
C GLU A 161 -8.67 1.72 -12.55
N PHE A 162 -7.37 1.45 -12.52
CA PHE A 162 -6.76 0.45 -11.66
C PHE A 162 -7.06 0.72 -10.18
N LEU A 163 -6.78 1.93 -9.68
CA LEU A 163 -7.09 2.29 -8.29
C LEU A 163 -8.59 2.24 -7.99
N ALA A 164 -9.45 2.58 -8.94
CA ALA A 164 -10.89 2.47 -8.76
C ALA A 164 -11.32 1.00 -8.61
N GLY A 165 -10.73 0.08 -9.38
CA GLY A 165 -10.94 -1.36 -9.24
C GLY A 165 -10.56 -1.88 -7.87
N GLU A 166 -9.40 -1.47 -7.33
CA GLU A 166 -8.97 -1.80 -5.98
C GLU A 166 -9.97 -1.30 -4.92
N VAL A 167 -10.41 -0.04 -5.05
CA VAL A 167 -11.39 0.56 -4.13
C VAL A 167 -12.74 -0.14 -4.16
N GLU A 168 -13.21 -0.58 -5.34
CA GLU A 168 -14.45 -1.36 -5.46
C GLU A 168 -14.39 -2.71 -4.75
N ALA A 169 -13.19 -3.28 -4.61
CA ALA A 169 -12.96 -4.55 -3.93
C ALA A 169 -12.69 -4.40 -2.41
N PHE A 170 -12.57 -3.17 -1.90
CA PHE A 170 -12.34 -2.95 -0.48
C PHE A 170 -13.50 -3.46 0.37
N PRO A 171 -13.23 -3.94 1.59
CA PRO A 171 -14.28 -4.17 2.57
C PRO A 171 -14.99 -2.86 2.91
N ASP A 172 -15.99 -2.90 3.78
CA ASP A 172 -16.68 -1.68 4.25
C ASP A 172 -15.68 -0.75 4.96
N VAL A 173 -15.31 0.34 4.31
CA VAL A 173 -14.41 1.37 4.84
C VAL A 173 -15.16 2.67 5.02
N GLU A 174 -15.00 3.31 6.18
CA GLU A 174 -15.70 4.56 6.48
C GLU A 174 -15.09 5.78 5.79
N THR A 175 -13.79 5.70 5.44
CA THR A 175 -13.03 6.80 4.85
C THR A 175 -11.94 6.27 3.94
N LEU A 176 -11.80 6.88 2.77
CA LEU A 176 -10.65 6.71 1.89
C LEU A 176 -9.86 8.00 1.83
N PHE A 177 -8.57 7.94 2.14
CA PHE A 177 -7.61 9.01 1.87
C PHE A 177 -6.85 8.72 0.59
N LEU A 178 -6.90 9.67 -0.35
CA LEU A 178 -5.99 9.71 -1.51
C LEU A 178 -4.88 10.72 -1.21
N LEU A 179 -3.65 10.26 -1.16
CA LEU A 179 -2.47 11.07 -0.88
C LEU A 179 -1.84 11.53 -2.20
N GLU A 180 -1.85 12.83 -2.43
CA GLU A 180 -1.19 13.51 -3.55
C GLU A 180 -0.15 14.47 -2.97
N PRO A 181 1.03 13.98 -2.56
CA PRO A 181 2.05 14.76 -1.88
C PRO A 181 2.76 15.77 -2.77
#